data_4ab144245ffafa7514c2d333bbbac543
#
_entry.id   4ab144245ffafa7514c2d333bbbac543
#
_cell.length_a   1.000
_cell.length_b   1.000
_cell.length_c   1.000
_cell.angle_alpha   90.00
_cell.angle_beta   90.00
_cell.angle_gamma   90.00
#
_symmetry.space_group_name_H-M   'P 1'
#
loop_
_entity.id
_entity.type
_entity.pdbx_description
1 polymer ?
#
loop_
_entity_poly.entity_id
_entity_poly.type
_entity_poly.pdbx_seq_one_letter_code
_entity_poly.pdbx_strand_id
1 'polypeptide(L)'
;KDKEAHAITWASIIYRFGWYGVNFNSSYQARFYGIPLDFIGNRKERLKDFLSKRYRFPIFDLSDTILDDILEHFKTKKFDYINGYTSSIVLFGKYLQARNIILTDVCPTLKVCMVTSEMLFEEDKILLEKHLGIPVVNEYGASELDLIAFQNPNDEWQVNSETLFVEILDENN
;
A
#
# COMPACT_ATOMS: atom_id res chain seq x y z
N LYS A 1 -21.85 -7.47 -0.10
CA LYS A 1 -21.47 -7.88 -1.48
C LYS A 1 -21.76 -9.37 -1.64
N ASP A 2 -22.24 -9.76 -2.82
CA ASP A 2 -22.33 -11.18 -3.15
C ASP A 2 -20.92 -11.77 -3.44
N LYS A 3 -20.85 -13.09 -3.51
CA LYS A 3 -19.56 -13.79 -3.67
C LYS A 3 -18.94 -13.56 -5.05
N GLU A 4 -19.77 -13.37 -6.06
CA GLU A 4 -19.35 -13.18 -7.44
C GLU A 4 -18.71 -11.78 -7.63
N ALA A 5 -19.40 -10.73 -7.19
CA ALA A 5 -18.86 -9.37 -7.20
C ALA A 5 -17.54 -9.27 -6.44
N HIS A 6 -17.43 -9.95 -5.29
CA HIS A 6 -16.19 -10.00 -4.52
C HIS A 6 -15.06 -10.71 -5.28
N ALA A 7 -15.36 -11.82 -5.97
CA ALA A 7 -14.37 -12.54 -6.76
C ALA A 7 -13.85 -11.72 -7.94
N ILE A 8 -14.73 -10.98 -8.63
CA ILE A 8 -14.34 -10.09 -9.75
C ILE A 8 -13.46 -8.95 -9.23
N THR A 9 -13.85 -8.31 -8.12
CA THR A 9 -13.03 -7.26 -7.49
C THR A 9 -11.63 -7.77 -7.14
N TRP A 10 -11.53 -8.96 -6.54
CA TRP A 10 -10.23 -9.56 -6.24
C TRP A 10 -9.40 -9.88 -7.48
N ALA A 11 -10.02 -10.40 -8.54
CA ALA A 11 -9.33 -10.63 -9.82
C ALA A 11 -8.78 -9.32 -10.40
N SER A 12 -9.55 -8.25 -10.35
CA SER A 12 -9.14 -6.90 -10.74
C SER A 12 -7.94 -6.39 -9.96
N ILE A 13 -7.96 -6.54 -8.63
CA ILE A 13 -6.85 -6.15 -7.75
C ILE A 13 -5.60 -6.95 -8.09
N ILE A 14 -5.71 -8.28 -8.19
CA ILE A 14 -4.58 -9.17 -8.53
C ILE A 14 -3.96 -8.77 -9.86
N TYR A 15 -4.78 -8.50 -10.88
CA TYR A 15 -4.34 -8.08 -12.21
C TYR A 15 -3.53 -6.78 -12.15
N ARG A 16 -4.04 -5.74 -11.47
CA ARG A 16 -3.40 -4.42 -11.35
C ARG A 16 -2.10 -4.46 -10.55
N PHE A 17 -2.08 -5.19 -9.46
CA PHE A 17 -0.85 -5.42 -8.70
C PHE A 17 0.20 -6.18 -9.51
N GLY A 18 -0.25 -7.05 -10.42
CA GLY A 18 0.60 -7.75 -11.38
C GLY A 18 1.37 -6.83 -12.32
N TRP A 19 0.85 -5.65 -12.66
CA TRP A 19 1.57 -4.66 -13.47
C TRP A 19 2.90 -4.23 -12.86
N TYR A 20 3.00 -4.30 -11.55
CA TYR A 20 4.21 -3.95 -10.78
C TYR A 20 5.00 -5.17 -10.31
N GLY A 21 4.74 -6.34 -10.90
CA GLY A 21 5.44 -7.58 -10.56
C GLY A 21 5.10 -8.13 -9.18
N VAL A 22 3.95 -7.75 -8.60
CA VAL A 22 3.43 -8.30 -7.34
C VAL A 22 2.57 -9.51 -7.62
N ASN A 23 2.89 -10.62 -6.93
CA ASN A 23 2.10 -11.85 -6.96
C ASN A 23 1.65 -12.20 -5.54
N PHE A 24 0.34 -12.19 -5.28
CA PHE A 24 -0.22 -12.40 -3.94
C PHE A 24 0.12 -13.78 -3.32
N ASN A 25 0.48 -14.77 -4.14
CA ASN A 25 0.85 -16.11 -3.64
C ASN A 25 2.32 -16.18 -3.19
N SER A 26 3.19 -15.28 -3.70
CA SER A 26 4.63 -15.34 -3.45
C SER A 26 5.21 -14.08 -2.84
N SER A 27 4.70 -12.89 -3.19
CA SER A 27 5.23 -11.61 -2.74
C SER A 27 4.96 -11.33 -1.28
N TYR A 28 5.95 -10.81 -0.57
CA TYR A 28 5.86 -10.47 0.84
C TYR A 28 5.56 -8.98 1.04
N GLN A 29 4.46 -8.69 1.69
CA GLN A 29 3.93 -7.34 1.90
C GLN A 29 4.45 -6.70 3.18
N ALA A 30 4.97 -5.47 3.06
CA ALA A 30 5.11 -4.52 4.15
C ALA A 30 3.81 -3.69 4.25
N ARG A 31 3.02 -3.90 5.31
CA ARG A 31 1.67 -3.36 5.42
C ARG A 31 1.56 -2.27 6.47
N PHE A 32 1.25 -1.04 6.02
CA PHE A 32 1.03 0.14 6.88
C PHE A 32 -0.47 0.37 7.11
N TYR A 33 -1.07 -0.48 7.96
CA TYR A 33 -2.49 -0.39 8.32
C TYR A 33 -2.68 -0.60 9.82
N GLY A 34 -3.71 0.04 10.39
CA GLY A 34 -4.09 -0.16 11.78
C GLY A 34 -4.39 -1.63 12.12
N ILE A 35 -4.05 -2.02 13.34
CA ILE A 35 -4.42 -3.32 13.91
C ILE A 35 -5.55 -3.08 14.91
N PRO A 36 -6.61 -3.93 14.95
CA PRO A 36 -7.59 -3.88 16.03
C PRO A 36 -6.90 -3.93 17.39
N LEU A 37 -7.30 -3.04 18.31
CA LEU A 37 -6.69 -2.93 19.64
C LEU A 37 -7.11 -4.05 20.59
N ASP A 38 -8.20 -4.75 20.30
CA ASP A 38 -8.67 -5.87 21.10
C ASP A 38 -7.79 -7.12 20.91
N PHE A 39 -7.60 -7.87 21.99
CA PHE A 39 -6.67 -9.01 22.02
C PHE A 39 -7.05 -10.14 21.03
N ILE A 40 -8.33 -10.43 20.90
CA ILE A 40 -8.82 -11.52 20.01
C ILE A 40 -8.69 -11.11 18.55
N GLY A 41 -9.09 -9.88 18.21
CA GLY A 41 -8.97 -9.32 16.87
C GLY A 41 -7.51 -9.26 16.42
N ASN A 42 -6.61 -8.84 17.29
CA ASN A 42 -5.18 -8.78 17.02
C ASN A 42 -4.60 -10.16 16.67
N ARG A 43 -4.88 -11.21 17.45
CA ARG A 43 -4.39 -12.57 17.16
C ARG A 43 -4.94 -13.12 15.84
N LYS A 44 -6.22 -12.91 15.56
CA LYS A 44 -6.86 -13.33 14.31
C LYS A 44 -6.24 -12.64 13.11
N GLU A 45 -6.00 -11.32 13.19
CA GLU A 45 -5.36 -10.57 12.12
C GLU A 45 -3.90 -10.97 11.90
N ARG A 46 -3.12 -11.22 12.96
CA ARG A 46 -1.73 -11.71 12.83
C ARG A 46 -1.67 -13.09 12.16
N LEU A 47 -2.61 -13.99 12.45
CA LEU A 47 -2.69 -15.29 11.77
C LEU A 47 -3.01 -15.13 10.28
N LYS A 48 -3.96 -14.27 9.94
CA LYS A 48 -4.26 -13.92 8.55
C LYS A 48 -3.04 -13.30 7.85
N ASP A 49 -2.33 -12.38 8.52
CA ASP A 49 -1.14 -11.74 7.99
C ASP A 49 -0.05 -12.76 7.68
N PHE A 50 0.18 -13.73 8.58
CA PHE A 50 1.13 -14.80 8.36
C PHE A 50 0.75 -15.67 7.15
N LEU A 51 -0.51 -16.12 7.07
CA LEU A 51 -1.00 -16.95 5.95
C LEU A 51 -0.99 -16.20 4.61
N SER A 52 -1.14 -14.87 4.63
CA SER A 52 -1.17 -14.02 3.44
C SER A 52 0.20 -13.43 3.08
N LYS A 53 1.29 -13.92 3.66
CA LYS A 53 2.66 -13.40 3.44
C LYS A 53 2.74 -11.89 3.58
N ARG A 54 2.27 -11.35 4.70
CA ARG A 54 2.34 -9.93 4.99
C ARG A 54 2.79 -9.66 6.41
N TYR A 55 3.50 -8.58 6.60
CA TYR A 55 3.90 -8.06 7.90
C TYR A 55 3.26 -6.69 8.10
N ARG A 56 2.47 -6.55 9.14
CA ARG A 56 1.74 -5.32 9.46
C ARG A 56 2.50 -4.53 10.51
N PHE A 57 2.80 -3.28 10.15
CA PHE A 57 3.41 -2.32 11.04
C PHE A 57 2.33 -1.59 11.89
N PRO A 58 2.61 -1.26 13.16
CA PRO A 58 1.76 -0.37 13.93
C PRO A 58 1.83 1.04 13.34
N ILE A 59 0.67 1.68 13.15
CA ILE A 59 0.61 3.04 12.59
C ILE A 59 -0.03 4.04 13.55
N PHE A 60 -0.47 3.61 14.73
CA PHE A 60 -1.08 4.49 15.74
C PHE A 60 -0.05 5.28 16.54
N ASP A 61 1.17 4.80 16.59
CA ASP A 61 2.34 5.49 17.13
C ASP A 61 3.46 5.33 16.10
N LEU A 62 3.90 6.44 15.52
CA LEU A 62 5.00 6.51 14.57
C LEU A 62 6.11 7.41 15.14
N SER A 63 6.39 7.24 16.42
CA SER A 63 7.57 7.82 17.07
C SER A 63 8.86 7.33 16.41
N ASP A 64 9.95 8.09 16.60
CA ASP A 64 11.26 7.73 16.04
C ASP A 64 11.69 6.31 16.39
N THR A 65 11.40 5.85 17.61
CA THR A 65 11.71 4.47 18.03
C THR A 65 10.96 3.42 17.21
N ILE A 66 9.68 3.66 16.92
CA ILE A 66 8.89 2.74 16.07
C ILE A 66 9.35 2.79 14.62
N LEU A 67 9.72 3.97 14.12
CA LEU A 67 10.26 4.12 12.76
C LEU A 67 11.65 3.45 12.64
N ASP A 68 12.47 3.47 13.67
CA ASP A 68 13.72 2.71 13.76
C ASP A 68 13.44 1.19 13.68
N ASP A 69 12.46 0.68 14.44
CA ASP A 69 12.03 -0.73 14.39
C ASP A 69 11.50 -1.12 13.03
N ILE A 70 10.73 -0.26 12.36
CA ILE A 70 10.26 -0.48 10.98
C ILE A 70 11.45 -0.63 10.05
N LEU A 71 12.43 0.25 10.10
CA LEU A 71 13.63 0.18 9.27
C LEU A 71 14.42 -1.11 9.53
N GLU A 72 14.59 -1.55 10.77
CA GLU A 72 15.24 -2.83 11.10
C GLU A 72 14.50 -4.03 10.50
N HIS A 73 13.17 -3.97 10.41
CA HIS A 73 12.42 -5.01 9.71
C HIS A 73 12.71 -5.03 8.21
N PHE A 74 12.87 -3.87 7.56
CA PHE A 74 13.28 -3.81 6.16
C PHE A 74 14.71 -4.32 5.92
N LYS A 75 15.63 -4.12 6.87
CA LYS A 75 17.00 -4.69 6.80
C LYS A 75 17.03 -6.21 6.92
N THR A 76 16.10 -6.79 7.69
CA THR A 76 16.11 -8.22 8.02
C THR A 76 15.16 -9.07 7.20
N LYS A 77 14.11 -8.47 6.64
CA LYS A 77 13.07 -9.14 5.84
C LYS A 77 13.14 -8.71 4.39
N LYS A 78 12.90 -9.64 3.49
CA LYS A 78 12.86 -9.38 2.05
C LYS A 78 11.43 -9.05 1.62
N PHE A 79 11.01 -7.81 1.84
CA PHE A 79 9.72 -7.34 1.35
C PHE A 79 9.76 -7.12 -0.16
N ASP A 80 8.67 -7.47 -0.85
CA ASP A 80 8.51 -7.23 -2.28
C ASP A 80 7.77 -5.91 -2.57
N TYR A 81 6.84 -5.51 -1.69
CA TYR A 81 6.08 -4.29 -1.89
C TYR A 81 5.57 -3.70 -0.57
N ILE A 82 5.32 -2.40 -0.61
CA ILE A 82 4.71 -1.63 0.48
C ILE A 82 3.27 -1.34 0.09
N ASN A 83 2.34 -1.43 1.06
CA ASN A 83 0.97 -0.98 0.86
C ASN A 83 0.39 -0.45 2.16
N GLY A 84 -0.31 0.68 2.11
CA GLY A 84 -0.94 1.24 3.29
C GLY A 84 -1.45 2.66 3.16
N TYR A 85 -1.82 3.25 4.29
CA TYR A 85 -2.29 4.63 4.36
C TYR A 85 -1.21 5.61 3.94
N THR A 86 -1.59 6.57 3.09
CA THR A 86 -0.67 7.56 2.51
C THR A 86 0.09 8.31 3.60
N SER A 87 -0.60 8.85 4.60
CA SER A 87 0.02 9.63 5.67
C SER A 87 1.08 8.86 6.47
N SER A 88 0.81 7.59 6.75
CA SER A 88 1.75 6.73 7.50
C SER A 88 3.02 6.43 6.70
N ILE A 89 2.88 6.20 5.40
CA ILE A 89 4.00 5.94 4.50
C ILE A 89 4.79 7.24 4.27
N VAL A 90 4.13 8.39 4.11
CA VAL A 90 4.77 9.70 3.99
C VAL A 90 5.60 10.03 5.23
N LEU A 91 5.07 9.74 6.43
CA LEU A 91 5.82 9.95 7.66
C LEU A 91 7.09 9.07 7.70
N PHE A 92 7.00 7.82 7.29
CA PHE A 92 8.16 6.95 7.15
C PHE A 92 9.14 7.46 6.08
N GLY A 93 8.64 7.98 4.96
CA GLY A 93 9.47 8.63 3.93
C GLY A 93 10.25 9.85 4.46
N LYS A 94 9.59 10.71 5.24
CA LYS A 94 10.23 11.87 5.91
C LYS A 94 11.29 11.42 6.92
N TYR A 95 11.05 10.34 7.65
CA TYR A 95 12.04 9.72 8.53
C TYR A 95 13.28 9.24 7.76
N LEU A 96 13.10 8.57 6.62
CA LEU A 96 14.20 8.14 5.75
C LEU A 96 14.97 9.35 5.19
N GLN A 97 14.26 10.40 4.76
CA GLN A 97 14.84 11.65 4.29
C GLN A 97 15.74 12.29 5.34
N ALA A 98 15.25 12.42 6.58
CA ALA A 98 16.02 13.03 7.68
C ALA A 98 17.33 12.28 7.98
N ARG A 99 17.40 10.99 7.65
CA ARG A 99 18.58 10.12 7.83
C ARG A 99 19.39 9.89 6.56
N ASN A 100 18.96 10.50 5.44
CA ASN A 100 19.55 10.32 4.11
C ASN A 100 19.65 8.84 3.69
N ILE A 101 18.58 8.08 3.96
CA ILE A 101 18.48 6.65 3.61
C ILE A 101 17.65 6.50 2.34
N ILE A 102 18.08 5.60 1.45
CA ILE A 102 17.28 5.06 0.36
C ILE A 102 16.92 3.62 0.75
N LEU A 103 15.62 3.31 0.81
CA LEU A 103 15.14 2.04 1.37
C LEU A 103 15.55 0.83 0.53
N THR A 104 15.67 0.96 -0.78
CA THR A 104 16.17 -0.10 -1.67
C THR A 104 17.62 -0.47 -1.42
N ASP A 105 18.43 0.39 -0.81
CA ASP A 105 19.82 0.04 -0.45
C ASP A 105 19.85 -1.00 0.69
N VAL A 106 18.81 -1.05 1.51
CA VAL A 106 18.70 -2.00 2.62
C VAL A 106 17.70 -3.14 2.36
N CYS A 107 16.72 -2.93 1.47
CA CYS A 107 15.74 -3.92 1.05
C CYS A 107 15.59 -3.94 -0.49
N PRO A 108 16.58 -4.50 -1.22
CA PRO A 108 16.64 -4.44 -2.68
C PRO A 108 15.57 -5.29 -3.39
N THR A 109 14.76 -6.04 -2.66
CA THR A 109 13.65 -6.83 -3.21
C THR A 109 12.39 -6.02 -3.45
N LEU A 110 12.32 -4.78 -2.94
CA LEU A 110 11.18 -3.90 -3.13
C LEU A 110 10.97 -3.54 -4.60
N LYS A 111 9.71 -3.54 -5.03
CA LYS A 111 9.30 -3.28 -6.41
C LYS A 111 8.42 -2.05 -6.55
N VAL A 112 7.53 -1.83 -5.59
CA VAL A 112 6.51 -0.77 -5.65
C VAL A 112 5.99 -0.42 -4.27
N CYS A 113 5.57 0.83 -4.09
CA CYS A 113 4.81 1.30 -2.95
C CYS A 113 3.41 1.71 -3.41
N MET A 114 2.37 1.10 -2.84
CA MET A 114 0.97 1.40 -3.13
C MET A 114 0.34 2.11 -1.96
N VAL A 115 -0.02 3.39 -2.15
CA VAL A 115 -0.69 4.21 -1.15
C VAL A 115 -2.18 4.25 -1.41
N THR A 116 -2.99 4.36 -0.37
CA THR A 116 -4.46 4.32 -0.47
C THR A 116 -5.13 5.10 0.65
N SER A 117 -6.44 5.30 0.50
CA SER A 117 -7.38 5.85 1.49
C SER A 117 -7.24 7.34 1.80
N GLU A 118 -6.18 7.98 1.41
CA GLU A 118 -5.89 9.39 1.64
C GLU A 118 -5.28 9.99 0.38
N MET A 119 -5.33 11.31 0.24
CA MET A 119 -4.74 12.00 -0.92
C MET A 119 -3.21 11.86 -0.90
N LEU A 120 -2.64 11.54 -2.04
CA LEU A 120 -1.20 11.63 -2.29
C LEU A 120 -0.91 12.94 -3.02
N PHE A 121 -0.23 13.86 -2.37
CA PHE A 121 0.23 15.09 -2.99
C PHE A 121 1.51 14.85 -3.80
N GLU A 122 1.72 15.65 -4.85
CA GLU A 122 2.86 15.46 -5.77
C GLU A 122 4.21 15.57 -5.05
N GLU A 123 4.34 16.52 -4.12
CA GLU A 123 5.53 16.69 -3.29
C GLU A 123 5.85 15.48 -2.42
N ASP A 124 4.82 14.84 -1.86
CA ASP A 124 4.97 13.62 -1.08
C ASP A 124 5.31 12.42 -1.97
N LYS A 125 4.75 12.33 -3.19
CA LYS A 125 5.11 11.30 -4.17
C LYS A 125 6.59 11.39 -4.54
N ILE A 126 7.08 12.57 -4.91
CA ILE A 126 8.50 12.82 -5.23
C ILE A 126 9.40 12.45 -4.06
N LEU A 127 9.03 12.84 -2.84
CA LEU A 127 9.77 12.50 -1.63
C LEU A 127 9.85 10.98 -1.44
N LEU A 128 8.72 10.29 -1.57
CA LEU A 128 8.62 8.85 -1.39
C LEU A 128 9.43 8.10 -2.45
N GLU A 129 9.26 8.43 -3.73
CA GLU A 129 10.00 7.77 -4.82
C GLU A 129 11.50 7.90 -4.64
N LYS A 130 11.96 9.10 -4.21
CA LYS A 130 13.38 9.35 -3.93
C LYS A 130 13.91 8.50 -2.78
N HIS A 131 13.19 8.40 -1.66
CA HIS A 131 13.69 7.77 -0.44
C HIS A 131 13.29 6.31 -0.29
N LEU A 132 12.26 5.84 -0.99
CA LEU A 132 11.97 4.41 -1.12
C LEU A 132 12.81 3.76 -2.22
N GLY A 133 13.17 4.51 -3.28
CA GLY A 133 13.91 4.01 -4.45
C GLY A 133 13.07 3.16 -5.39
N ILE A 134 11.74 3.27 -5.33
CA ILE A 134 10.76 2.50 -6.10
C ILE A 134 9.60 3.39 -6.54
N PRO A 135 8.84 3.02 -7.59
CA PRO A 135 7.62 3.72 -7.98
C PRO A 135 6.61 3.79 -6.83
N VAL A 136 5.92 4.93 -6.71
CA VAL A 136 4.82 5.15 -5.77
C VAL A 136 3.52 5.29 -6.55
N VAL A 137 2.58 4.40 -6.28
CA VAL A 137 1.32 4.23 -7.00
C VAL A 137 0.16 4.56 -6.09
N ASN A 138 -0.78 5.35 -6.60
CA ASN A 138 -1.97 5.69 -5.87
C ASN A 138 -3.14 4.76 -6.23
N GLU A 139 -3.85 4.30 -5.21
CA GLU A 139 -5.06 3.49 -5.30
C GLU A 139 -6.24 4.30 -4.75
N TYR A 140 -7.24 4.53 -5.58
CA TYR A 140 -8.49 5.20 -5.20
C TYR A 140 -9.59 4.17 -5.00
N GLY A 141 -10.19 4.19 -3.84
CA GLY A 141 -11.26 3.26 -3.48
C GLY A 141 -12.15 3.77 -2.37
N ALA A 142 -13.24 3.06 -2.14
CA ALA A 142 -14.19 3.32 -1.05
C ALA A 142 -14.58 2.00 -0.39
N SER A 143 -14.93 2.05 0.90
CA SER A 143 -15.35 0.86 1.65
C SER A 143 -16.54 0.12 1.03
N GLU A 144 -17.43 0.85 0.37
CA GLU A 144 -18.65 0.36 -0.27
C GLU A 144 -18.38 -0.23 -1.66
N LEU A 145 -17.43 0.34 -2.39
CA LEU A 145 -17.15 0.05 -3.80
C LEU A 145 -15.86 -0.73 -4.02
N ASP A 146 -15.01 -0.86 -3.00
CA ASP A 146 -13.63 -1.36 -3.07
C ASP A 146 -12.75 -0.48 -3.98
N LEU A 147 -12.01 -1.10 -4.92
CA LEU A 147 -11.15 -0.41 -5.85
C LEU A 147 -11.96 0.29 -6.94
N ILE A 148 -11.86 1.61 -7.03
CA ILE A 148 -12.51 2.43 -8.05
C ILE A 148 -11.56 2.73 -9.19
N ALA A 149 -10.35 3.20 -8.88
CA ALA A 149 -9.32 3.51 -9.88
C ALA A 149 -7.92 3.22 -9.32
N PHE A 150 -6.98 3.00 -10.21
CA PHE A 150 -5.61 2.64 -9.88
C PHE A 150 -4.64 3.26 -10.91
N GLN A 151 -3.51 3.78 -10.46
CA GLN A 151 -2.48 4.27 -11.38
C GLN A 151 -1.77 3.09 -12.07
N ASN A 152 -1.59 3.20 -13.39
CA ASN A 152 -0.85 2.24 -14.18
C ASN A 152 0.65 2.58 -14.22
N PRO A 153 1.53 1.74 -14.81
CA PRO A 153 2.97 2.02 -14.90
C PRO A 153 3.36 3.25 -15.72
N ASN A 154 2.44 3.84 -16.48
CA ASN A 154 2.64 5.11 -17.17
C ASN A 154 2.17 6.32 -16.35
N ASP A 155 1.83 6.12 -15.07
CA ASP A 155 1.31 7.14 -14.16
C ASP A 155 -0.09 7.66 -14.54
N GLU A 156 -0.85 6.89 -15.30
CA GLU A 156 -2.21 7.23 -15.73
C GLU A 156 -3.23 6.53 -14.83
N TRP A 157 -4.31 7.24 -14.50
CA TRP A 157 -5.43 6.65 -13.77
C TRP A 157 -6.27 5.74 -14.66
N GLN A 158 -6.47 4.51 -14.22
CA GLN A 158 -7.37 3.54 -14.85
C GLN A 158 -8.54 3.20 -13.93
N VAL A 159 -9.74 3.47 -14.40
CA VAL A 159 -10.99 3.12 -13.71
C VAL A 159 -11.20 1.59 -13.76
N ASN A 160 -11.78 1.05 -12.68
CA ASN A 160 -12.17 -0.36 -12.60
C ASN A 160 -13.52 -0.59 -13.30
N SER A 161 -13.54 -0.43 -14.62
CA SER A 161 -14.74 -0.54 -15.45
C SER A 161 -15.32 -1.96 -15.51
N GLU A 162 -14.56 -2.96 -15.06
CA GLU A 162 -15.04 -4.35 -14.96
C GLU A 162 -16.11 -4.55 -13.89
N THR A 163 -16.16 -3.65 -12.88
CA THR A 163 -17.08 -3.78 -11.75
C THR A 163 -17.90 -2.53 -11.48
N LEU A 164 -17.51 -1.39 -12.05
CA LEU A 164 -18.10 -0.08 -11.75
C LEU A 164 -18.39 0.69 -13.01
N PHE A 165 -19.53 1.38 -13.03
CA PHE A 165 -19.81 2.46 -13.95
C PHE A 165 -19.43 3.78 -13.29
N VAL A 166 -18.56 4.56 -13.90
CA VAL A 166 -18.05 5.84 -13.36
C VAL A 166 -18.33 6.95 -14.36
N GLU A 167 -19.00 7.99 -13.90
CA GLU A 167 -19.22 9.23 -14.64
C GLU A 167 -18.47 10.37 -13.98
N ILE A 168 -17.82 11.20 -14.80
CA ILE A 168 -17.24 12.47 -14.33
C ILE A 168 -18.22 13.56 -14.73
N LEU A 169 -18.83 14.17 -13.72
CA LEU A 169 -19.81 15.24 -13.90
C LEU A 169 -19.15 16.59 -13.65
N ASP A 170 -19.56 17.62 -14.40
CA ASP A 170 -19.22 19.01 -14.11
C ASP A 170 -20.19 19.64 -13.10
N GLU A 171 -19.93 20.89 -12.70
CA GLU A 171 -20.73 21.60 -11.70
C GLU A 171 -22.20 21.84 -12.12
N ASN A 172 -22.56 21.55 -13.38
CA ASN A 172 -23.88 21.82 -13.95
C ASN A 172 -24.75 20.57 -14.16
N ASN A 173 -24.23 19.38 -13.79
CA ASN A 173 -24.96 18.10 -13.87
C ASN A 173 -25.32 17.54 -12.51
#